data_300454da0ef54e0add031cdd035f8332
#
_entry.id   300454da0ef54e0add031cdd035f8332
#
_cell.length_a   1.000
_cell.length_b   1.000
_cell.length_c   1.000
_cell.angle_alpha   90.00
_cell.angle_beta   90.00
_cell.angle_gamma   90.00
#
_symmetry.space_group_name_H-M   'P 1'
#
loop_
_entity.id
_entity.type
_entity.pdbx_description
1 polymer ?
#
loop_
_entity_poly.entity_id
_entity_poly.type
_entity_poly.pdbx_seq_one_letter_code
_entity_poly.pdbx_strand_id
1 'polypeptide(L)'
;MIRYCVLVLSLCFAAITFGEEVSPAKKFFKALGAPAQPQVTAHWNRFHSVAQCNELLQALAKNYPAYCRLQSLGKSFGGNEMWVMTITDFTSGAEMDRPAFWIDGGIHANEIQSVEVVLYTAWYLLEMRGQNTEVARLLKERVFYLMPMMSPDSRDAHFNRPNNTHSPRTGQRPMDDDRDGLVDEDGPDDLDGDGHITSMRVRDKNGRYKSHPDFPEMLIPAKPGEPGEFRLLGAEGFDNDGDGDVNEDGDGSYDPNRDWGWNWQPPHAQHGAYRYPFSIQENRLVADFIMQHANIAGAQSYHNAGGMILRGPGGKEDVWDAADVRIYDQLGRKGEELLPGYRYMHTAKDLYEVFGGSLDWLQQSRGVFAFTNELFSPFNYFRKPGHDGFFGSDETRGSFDKYYLFNESLVKWHEVEHPQYGKVEIGGLTKNSLRQPPSFLLEEECHRNMAFTLYHADQMPLVRVQSAEVKPLSNDLFQITAIIENTRLCPTHNAADVKGKLTPVDKVSLQGEKLTVLTALIDNDPFFLQPREQARQPATVRFDNLPGHSTQYVRWLVRGAGPYEIELHSIKGGKHRLTVK
;
A
#
# COMPACT_ATOMS: atom_id res chain seq x y z
N MET A 1 55.86 -31.19 -55.90
CA MET A 1 54.41 -31.48 -55.79
C MET A 1 54.15 -31.96 -54.37
N ILE A 2 53.79 -31.07 -53.46
CA ILE A 2 53.51 -31.37 -52.03
C ILE A 2 52.00 -31.16 -51.84
N ARG A 3 51.29 -32.25 -51.56
CA ARG A 3 49.86 -32.23 -51.25
C ARG A 3 49.69 -31.89 -49.77
N TYR A 4 49.00 -30.80 -49.46
CA TYR A 4 48.51 -30.48 -48.11
C TYR A 4 47.17 -31.19 -47.84
N CYS A 5 47.18 -32.08 -46.86
CA CYS A 5 45.93 -32.58 -46.23
C CYS A 5 45.45 -31.58 -45.21
N VAL A 6 44.26 -31.00 -45.41
CA VAL A 6 43.54 -30.19 -44.40
C VAL A 6 42.69 -31.14 -43.57
N LEU A 7 43.06 -31.30 -42.32
CA LEU A 7 42.25 -32.02 -41.32
C LEU A 7 41.22 -31.05 -40.75
N VAL A 8 39.95 -31.26 -41.07
CA VAL A 8 38.84 -30.53 -40.44
C VAL A 8 38.50 -31.23 -39.14
N LEU A 9 38.86 -30.61 -38.00
CA LEU A 9 38.41 -31.03 -36.68
C LEU A 9 37.00 -30.48 -36.44
N SER A 10 35.97 -31.32 -36.51
CA SER A 10 34.62 -31.01 -36.02
C SER A 10 34.61 -31.10 -34.50
N LEU A 11 34.62 -29.94 -33.85
CA LEU A 11 34.33 -29.82 -32.40
C LEU A 11 32.82 -29.95 -32.19
N CYS A 12 32.36 -31.12 -31.80
CA CYS A 12 31.04 -31.30 -31.22
C CYS A 12 31.04 -30.68 -29.82
N PHE A 13 30.48 -29.47 -29.71
CA PHE A 13 30.07 -28.95 -28.41
C PHE A 13 28.84 -29.76 -27.92
N ALA A 14 29.08 -30.77 -27.10
CA ALA A 14 28.03 -31.33 -26.27
C ALA A 14 27.64 -30.25 -25.27
N ALA A 15 26.44 -29.68 -25.40
CA ALA A 15 25.83 -28.87 -24.38
C ALA A 15 25.56 -29.78 -23.19
N ILE A 16 26.45 -29.74 -22.20
CA ILE A 16 26.20 -30.33 -20.88
C ILE A 16 25.16 -29.44 -20.25
N THR A 17 23.89 -29.83 -20.35
CA THR A 17 22.84 -29.34 -19.48
C THR A 17 23.19 -29.85 -18.08
N PHE A 18 23.81 -29.00 -17.27
CA PHE A 18 23.84 -29.19 -15.85
C PHE A 18 22.38 -29.09 -15.38
N GLY A 19 21.71 -30.22 -15.28
CA GLY A 19 20.58 -30.33 -14.37
C GLY A 19 21.13 -29.94 -13.01
N GLU A 20 20.63 -28.87 -12.42
CA GLU A 20 20.98 -28.50 -11.05
C GLU A 20 20.60 -29.69 -10.15
N GLU A 21 21.55 -30.57 -9.86
CA GLU A 21 21.42 -31.51 -8.77
C GLU A 21 21.20 -30.68 -7.50
N VAL A 22 19.99 -30.76 -6.96
CA VAL A 22 19.66 -30.09 -5.70
C VAL A 22 20.69 -30.56 -4.67
N SER A 23 21.60 -29.67 -4.31
CA SER A 23 22.63 -29.93 -3.31
C SER A 23 22.02 -30.65 -2.10
N PRO A 24 22.64 -31.69 -1.55
CA PRO A 24 22.18 -32.35 -0.33
C PRO A 24 21.88 -31.36 0.80
N ALA A 25 22.61 -30.25 0.89
CA ALA A 25 22.35 -29.16 1.83
C ALA A 25 20.97 -28.53 1.63
N LYS A 26 20.50 -28.34 0.38
CA LYS A 26 19.15 -27.83 0.09
C LYS A 26 18.05 -28.79 0.56
N LYS A 27 18.32 -30.09 0.68
CA LYS A 27 17.36 -31.09 1.16
C LYS A 27 17.17 -31.03 2.69
N PHE A 28 18.20 -30.69 3.42
CA PHE A 28 18.20 -30.71 4.89
C PHE A 28 18.11 -29.31 5.53
N PHE A 29 18.40 -28.25 4.78
CA PHE A 29 18.33 -26.89 5.25
C PHE A 29 17.34 -26.08 4.39
N LYS A 30 16.14 -25.88 4.92
CA LYS A 30 15.11 -25.01 4.31
C LYS A 30 15.24 -23.62 4.90
N ALA A 31 15.52 -22.63 4.07
CA ALA A 31 15.43 -21.23 4.48
C ALA A 31 14.00 -20.89 4.92
N LEU A 32 13.84 -20.30 6.09
CA LEU A 32 12.56 -19.84 6.58
C LEU A 32 12.25 -18.44 6.01
N GLY A 33 10.96 -18.20 5.72
CA GLY A 33 10.49 -16.89 5.27
C GLY A 33 10.75 -16.56 3.80
N ALA A 34 11.22 -17.54 3.01
CA ALA A 34 11.46 -17.35 1.58
C ALA A 34 10.98 -18.55 0.76
N PRO A 35 10.55 -18.36 -0.49
CA PRO A 35 10.28 -19.46 -1.41
C PRO A 35 11.54 -20.31 -1.64
N ALA A 36 11.44 -21.62 -1.51
CA ALA A 36 12.58 -22.51 -1.67
C ALA A 36 13.09 -22.56 -3.13
N GLN A 37 12.15 -22.53 -4.08
CA GLN A 37 12.42 -22.52 -5.53
C GLN A 37 11.32 -21.69 -6.21
N PRO A 38 11.49 -20.37 -6.33
CA PRO A 38 10.50 -19.51 -6.98
C PRO A 38 10.43 -19.83 -8.48
N GLN A 39 9.22 -19.89 -9.04
CA GLN A 39 9.00 -20.04 -10.48
C GLN A 39 9.28 -18.73 -11.21
N VAL A 40 8.98 -17.60 -10.55
CA VAL A 40 9.29 -16.28 -11.05
C VAL A 40 10.42 -15.71 -10.20
N THR A 41 11.60 -15.58 -10.81
CA THR A 41 12.76 -14.99 -10.15
C THR A 41 12.57 -13.48 -10.02
N ALA A 42 12.71 -12.97 -8.80
CA ALA A 42 12.73 -11.54 -8.51
C ALA A 42 13.89 -11.22 -7.55
N HIS A 43 14.40 -10.00 -7.61
CA HIS A 43 15.52 -9.55 -6.81
C HIS A 43 15.08 -8.40 -5.91
N TRP A 44 15.08 -8.62 -4.61
CA TRP A 44 14.57 -7.68 -3.61
C TRP A 44 15.68 -6.84 -2.94
N ASN A 45 16.85 -6.79 -3.57
CA ASN A 45 17.97 -5.95 -3.18
C ASN A 45 18.23 -4.79 -4.17
N ARG A 46 17.22 -4.41 -4.94
CA ARG A 46 17.22 -3.29 -5.89
C ARG A 46 15.82 -2.81 -6.15
N PHE A 47 15.70 -1.57 -6.62
CA PHE A 47 14.42 -1.01 -7.03
C PHE A 47 14.14 -1.31 -8.51
N HIS A 48 12.87 -1.55 -8.83
CA HIS A 48 12.43 -1.87 -10.18
C HIS A 48 11.95 -0.62 -10.93
N SER A 49 12.43 -0.39 -12.15
CA SER A 49 11.88 0.62 -13.06
C SER A 49 10.44 0.26 -13.47
N VAL A 50 9.71 1.20 -14.09
CA VAL A 50 8.34 0.93 -14.60
C VAL A 50 8.30 -0.28 -15.53
N ALA A 51 9.28 -0.40 -16.44
CA ALA A 51 9.38 -1.55 -17.35
C ALA A 51 9.57 -2.86 -16.59
N GLN A 52 10.50 -2.90 -15.63
CA GLN A 52 10.77 -4.10 -14.81
C GLN A 52 9.57 -4.48 -13.92
N CYS A 53 8.85 -3.49 -13.37
CA CYS A 53 7.59 -3.74 -12.65
C CYS A 53 6.57 -4.42 -13.56
N ASN A 54 6.37 -3.90 -14.77
CA ASN A 54 5.43 -4.46 -15.74
C ASN A 54 5.82 -5.88 -16.16
N GLU A 55 7.10 -6.13 -16.41
CA GLU A 55 7.62 -7.47 -16.72
C GLU A 55 7.35 -8.47 -15.59
N LEU A 56 7.59 -8.07 -14.33
CA LEU A 56 7.33 -8.92 -13.17
C LEU A 56 5.84 -9.22 -13.01
N LEU A 57 4.97 -8.22 -13.14
CA LEU A 57 3.51 -8.41 -13.06
C LEU A 57 3.01 -9.38 -14.15
N GLN A 58 3.47 -9.22 -15.38
CA GLN A 58 3.12 -10.11 -16.50
C GLN A 58 3.66 -11.53 -16.29
N ALA A 59 4.88 -11.66 -15.77
CA ALA A 59 5.48 -12.95 -15.46
C ALA A 59 4.68 -13.69 -14.38
N LEU A 60 4.27 -13.00 -13.32
CA LEU A 60 3.43 -13.56 -12.26
C LEU A 60 2.07 -14.01 -12.80
N ALA A 61 1.38 -13.17 -13.57
CA ALA A 61 0.09 -13.52 -14.15
C ALA A 61 0.18 -14.71 -15.10
N LYS A 62 1.23 -14.79 -15.91
CA LYS A 62 1.47 -15.89 -16.85
C LYS A 62 1.76 -17.21 -16.14
N ASN A 63 2.53 -17.19 -15.06
CA ASN A 63 2.94 -18.41 -14.34
C ASN A 63 1.88 -18.93 -13.36
N TYR A 64 0.94 -18.07 -12.91
CA TYR A 64 -0.04 -18.43 -11.89
C TYR A 64 -1.51 -18.16 -12.32
N PRO A 65 -1.98 -18.59 -13.49
CA PRO A 65 -3.31 -18.22 -14.02
C PRO A 65 -4.49 -18.72 -13.18
N ALA A 66 -4.29 -19.75 -12.35
CA ALA A 66 -5.30 -20.25 -11.41
C ALA A 66 -5.44 -19.39 -10.13
N TYR A 67 -4.47 -18.50 -9.86
CA TYR A 67 -4.39 -17.69 -8.65
C TYR A 67 -4.23 -16.20 -8.91
N CYS A 68 -3.89 -15.82 -10.14
CA CYS A 68 -3.55 -14.45 -10.48
C CYS A 68 -4.22 -14.03 -11.78
N ARG A 69 -4.81 -12.82 -11.76
CA ARG A 69 -5.28 -12.10 -12.95
C ARG A 69 -4.68 -10.71 -12.95
N LEU A 70 -4.26 -10.25 -14.11
CA LEU A 70 -3.76 -8.89 -14.33
C LEU A 70 -4.76 -8.14 -15.20
N GLN A 71 -5.19 -6.96 -14.75
CA GLN A 71 -6.15 -6.11 -15.43
C GLN A 71 -5.59 -4.70 -15.55
N SER A 72 -5.68 -4.08 -16.73
CA SER A 72 -5.46 -2.65 -16.91
C SER A 72 -6.72 -1.88 -16.49
N LEU A 73 -6.58 -0.86 -15.66
CA LEU A 73 -7.64 0.10 -15.34
C LEU A 73 -7.76 1.19 -16.43
N GLY A 74 -6.76 1.31 -17.28
CA GLY A 74 -6.60 2.33 -18.28
C GLY A 74 -5.18 2.85 -18.29
N LYS A 75 -4.98 4.01 -18.90
CA LYS A 75 -3.68 4.66 -19.02
C LYS A 75 -3.56 5.87 -18.11
N SER A 76 -2.35 6.12 -17.61
CA SER A 76 -1.98 7.37 -16.97
C SER A 76 -1.99 8.52 -17.98
N PHE A 77 -1.77 9.73 -17.52
CA PHE A 77 -1.65 10.92 -18.37
C PHE A 77 -0.54 10.76 -19.43
N GLY A 78 0.63 10.25 -19.05
CA GLY A 78 1.76 9.98 -19.94
C GLY A 78 1.64 8.71 -20.79
N GLY A 79 0.53 7.96 -20.65
CA GLY A 79 0.23 6.78 -21.48
C GLY A 79 0.71 5.45 -20.93
N ASN A 80 1.25 5.39 -19.72
CA ASN A 80 1.62 4.15 -19.04
C ASN A 80 0.38 3.37 -18.61
N GLU A 81 0.44 2.04 -18.67
CA GLU A 81 -0.65 1.17 -18.22
C GLU A 81 -0.73 1.16 -16.69
N MET A 82 -1.96 1.30 -16.17
CA MET A 82 -2.27 1.24 -14.75
C MET A 82 -2.78 -0.14 -14.37
N TRP A 83 -1.88 -1.00 -13.89
CA TRP A 83 -2.16 -2.40 -13.63
C TRP A 83 -2.69 -2.64 -12.22
N VAL A 84 -3.78 -3.41 -12.11
CA VAL A 84 -4.23 -4.07 -10.88
C VAL A 84 -4.09 -5.57 -11.04
N MET A 85 -3.52 -6.20 -10.03
CA MET A 85 -3.39 -7.65 -9.92
C MET A 85 -4.39 -8.18 -8.90
N THR A 86 -5.26 -9.11 -9.32
CA THR A 86 -6.15 -9.87 -8.43
C THR A 86 -5.48 -11.19 -8.08
N ILE A 87 -5.24 -11.41 -6.78
CA ILE A 87 -4.64 -12.66 -6.29
C ILE A 87 -5.60 -13.35 -5.32
N THR A 88 -5.97 -14.58 -5.64
CA THR A 88 -6.85 -15.45 -4.83
C THR A 88 -6.85 -16.87 -5.39
N ASP A 89 -7.34 -17.85 -4.64
CA ASP A 89 -7.71 -19.16 -5.20
C ASP A 89 -9.07 -19.07 -5.92
N PHE A 90 -9.07 -18.93 -7.24
CA PHE A 90 -10.28 -18.82 -8.04
C PHE A 90 -11.17 -20.07 -8.03
N THR A 91 -10.66 -21.19 -7.50
CA THR A 91 -11.47 -22.43 -7.34
C THR A 91 -12.30 -22.42 -6.06
N SER A 92 -12.01 -21.52 -5.12
CA SER A 92 -12.64 -21.46 -3.79
C SER A 92 -13.95 -20.67 -3.74
N GLY A 93 -14.49 -20.25 -4.88
CA GLY A 93 -15.77 -19.53 -5.01
C GLY A 93 -15.63 -18.22 -5.79
N ALA A 94 -16.77 -17.54 -5.98
CA ALA A 94 -16.79 -16.27 -6.69
C ALA A 94 -15.98 -15.20 -5.96
N GLU A 95 -15.29 -14.36 -6.69
CA GLU A 95 -14.46 -13.27 -6.18
C GLU A 95 -15.26 -12.32 -5.28
N MET A 96 -16.42 -11.88 -5.75
CA MET A 96 -17.28 -10.94 -5.02
C MET A 96 -18.02 -11.56 -3.82
N ASP A 97 -17.99 -12.89 -3.65
CA ASP A 97 -18.58 -13.60 -2.51
C ASP A 97 -17.55 -13.79 -1.36
N ARG A 98 -16.38 -13.21 -1.46
CA ARG A 98 -15.29 -13.29 -0.46
C ARG A 98 -14.82 -11.90 -0.06
N PRO A 99 -14.44 -11.70 1.22
CA PRO A 99 -13.87 -10.44 1.66
C PRO A 99 -12.57 -10.14 0.91
N ALA A 100 -12.42 -8.89 0.49
CA ALA A 100 -11.27 -8.45 -0.26
C ALA A 100 -10.41 -7.45 0.53
N PHE A 101 -9.14 -7.36 0.14
CA PHE A 101 -8.14 -6.47 0.70
C PHE A 101 -7.43 -5.72 -0.41
N TRP A 102 -7.38 -4.38 -0.31
CA TRP A 102 -6.70 -3.49 -1.25
C TRP A 102 -5.29 -3.17 -0.77
N ILE A 103 -4.32 -3.19 -1.69
CA ILE A 103 -2.91 -2.88 -1.40
C ILE A 103 -2.39 -1.99 -2.52
N ASP A 104 -1.92 -0.79 -2.21
CA ASP A 104 -1.35 0.11 -3.19
C ASP A 104 -0.01 0.71 -2.75
N GLY A 105 0.72 1.25 -3.74
CA GLY A 105 1.95 1.98 -3.55
C GLY A 105 2.20 2.94 -4.72
N GLY A 106 3.21 3.79 -4.57
CA GLY A 106 3.65 4.69 -5.62
C GLY A 106 2.64 5.77 -6.00
N ILE A 107 1.78 6.22 -5.07
CA ILE A 107 0.98 7.43 -5.26
C ILE A 107 1.91 8.65 -5.31
N HIS A 108 2.98 8.66 -4.51
CA HIS A 108 4.10 9.58 -4.62
C HIS A 108 5.28 8.82 -5.23
N ALA A 109 5.81 9.31 -6.32
CA ALA A 109 6.74 8.52 -7.13
C ALA A 109 8.18 8.47 -6.58
N ASN A 110 8.61 9.50 -5.86
CA ASN A 110 9.89 9.52 -5.15
C ASN A 110 9.93 8.58 -3.93
N GLU A 111 8.80 7.99 -3.58
CA GLU A 111 8.64 6.99 -2.52
C GLU A 111 8.77 5.58 -3.12
N ILE A 112 9.90 5.33 -3.80
CA ILE A 112 10.11 4.17 -4.68
C ILE A 112 10.01 2.81 -3.99
N GLN A 113 10.28 2.72 -2.67
CA GLN A 113 10.15 1.50 -1.88
C GLN A 113 8.70 1.02 -1.77
N SER A 114 7.73 1.93 -1.77
CA SER A 114 6.32 1.61 -1.64
C SER A 114 5.84 0.61 -2.70
N VAL A 115 6.33 0.76 -3.94
CA VAL A 115 6.07 -0.15 -5.06
C VAL A 115 6.66 -1.54 -4.80
N GLU A 116 7.88 -1.59 -4.24
CA GLU A 116 8.57 -2.85 -3.98
C GLU A 116 7.83 -3.73 -2.96
N VAL A 117 7.25 -3.12 -1.93
CA VAL A 117 6.47 -3.86 -0.93
C VAL A 117 5.22 -4.49 -1.55
N VAL A 118 4.53 -3.79 -2.44
CA VAL A 118 3.35 -4.33 -3.15
C VAL A 118 3.74 -5.47 -4.07
N LEU A 119 4.81 -5.30 -4.86
CA LEU A 119 5.34 -6.35 -5.75
C LEU A 119 5.83 -7.56 -4.96
N TYR A 120 6.55 -7.34 -3.86
CA TYR A 120 7.00 -8.40 -2.96
C TYR A 120 5.82 -9.19 -2.39
N THR A 121 4.76 -8.50 -1.97
CA THR A 121 3.56 -9.13 -1.44
C THR A 121 2.88 -10.01 -2.50
N ALA A 122 2.75 -9.53 -3.73
CA ALA A 122 2.20 -10.30 -4.85
C ALA A 122 3.03 -11.55 -5.14
N TRP A 123 4.33 -11.38 -5.26
CA TRP A 123 5.29 -12.47 -5.52
C TRP A 123 5.25 -13.51 -4.38
N TYR A 124 5.33 -13.07 -3.13
CA TYR A 124 5.35 -13.97 -1.97
C TYR A 124 4.06 -14.80 -1.85
N LEU A 125 2.89 -14.18 -2.02
CA LEU A 125 1.61 -14.89 -1.99
C LEU A 125 1.56 -16.00 -3.05
N LEU A 126 2.00 -15.70 -4.26
CA LEU A 126 1.97 -16.65 -5.38
C LEU A 126 3.01 -17.75 -5.24
N GLU A 127 4.23 -17.43 -4.83
CA GLU A 127 5.31 -18.42 -4.68
C GLU A 127 5.10 -19.33 -3.46
N MET A 128 4.53 -18.79 -2.37
CA MET A 128 4.34 -19.55 -1.12
C MET A 128 3.03 -20.32 -1.05
N ARG A 129 2.08 -20.15 -1.98
CA ARG A 129 0.74 -20.75 -1.98
C ARG A 129 0.71 -22.28 -1.78
N GLY A 130 1.70 -22.98 -2.28
CA GLY A 130 1.83 -24.44 -2.18
C GLY A 130 2.82 -24.92 -1.11
N GLN A 131 3.51 -23.98 -0.43
CA GLN A 131 4.56 -24.29 0.54
C GLN A 131 4.21 -23.85 1.97
N ASN A 132 3.25 -22.91 2.10
CA ASN A 132 2.83 -22.35 3.38
C ASN A 132 1.31 -22.48 3.53
N THR A 133 0.87 -23.17 4.58
CA THR A 133 -0.55 -23.47 4.84
C THR A 133 -1.37 -22.22 5.14
N GLU A 134 -0.77 -21.20 5.79
CA GLU A 134 -1.46 -19.94 6.10
C GLU A 134 -1.66 -19.10 4.85
N VAL A 135 -0.66 -19.02 3.96
CA VAL A 135 -0.81 -18.36 2.65
C VAL A 135 -1.90 -19.06 1.83
N ALA A 136 -1.88 -20.42 1.79
CA ALA A 136 -2.91 -21.18 1.09
C ALA A 136 -4.32 -20.93 1.67
N ARG A 137 -4.45 -20.84 3.01
CA ARG A 137 -5.71 -20.50 3.69
C ARG A 137 -6.17 -19.08 3.34
N LEU A 138 -5.29 -18.10 3.43
CA LEU A 138 -5.60 -16.71 3.08
C LEU A 138 -6.11 -16.60 1.64
N LEU A 139 -5.46 -17.25 0.68
CA LEU A 139 -5.88 -17.23 -0.73
C LEU A 139 -7.24 -17.90 -0.96
N LYS A 140 -7.65 -18.86 -0.12
CA LYS A 140 -8.99 -19.45 -0.16
C LYS A 140 -10.05 -18.54 0.45
N GLU A 141 -9.71 -17.84 1.53
CA GLU A 141 -10.67 -17.05 2.33
C GLU A 141 -10.77 -15.59 1.85
N ARG A 142 -9.76 -15.07 1.12
CA ARG A 142 -9.61 -13.65 0.77
C ARG A 142 -9.36 -13.44 -0.72
N VAL A 143 -9.67 -12.23 -1.16
CA VAL A 143 -9.25 -11.69 -2.45
C VAL A 143 -8.30 -10.53 -2.19
N PHE A 144 -7.14 -10.52 -2.83
CA PHE A 144 -6.19 -9.42 -2.77
C PHE A 144 -6.20 -8.66 -4.09
N TYR A 145 -6.43 -7.35 -4.03
CA TYR A 145 -6.27 -6.42 -5.15
C TYR A 145 -5.01 -5.60 -4.90
N LEU A 146 -4.01 -5.74 -5.76
CA LEU A 146 -2.71 -5.11 -5.61
C LEU A 146 -2.46 -4.16 -6.77
N MET A 147 -2.17 -2.91 -6.45
CA MET A 147 -1.79 -1.87 -7.42
C MET A 147 -0.40 -1.30 -7.06
N PRO A 148 0.67 -1.82 -7.65
CA PRO A 148 2.02 -1.39 -7.28
C PRO A 148 2.34 0.06 -7.61
N MET A 149 1.81 0.60 -8.72
CA MET A 149 2.18 1.91 -9.23
C MET A 149 0.92 2.76 -9.48
N MET A 150 0.59 3.66 -8.55
CA MET A 150 -0.51 4.59 -8.74
C MET A 150 -0.12 5.79 -9.62
N SER A 151 1.16 6.19 -9.62
CA SER A 151 1.71 7.28 -10.46
C SER A 151 2.88 6.76 -11.32
N PRO A 152 2.60 5.95 -12.35
CA PRO A 152 3.67 5.33 -13.14
C PRO A 152 4.49 6.34 -13.94
N ASP A 153 3.92 7.46 -14.39
CA ASP A 153 4.62 8.50 -15.16
C ASP A 153 5.70 9.16 -14.31
N SER A 154 5.36 9.51 -13.08
CA SER A 154 6.30 10.13 -12.15
C SER A 154 7.37 9.16 -11.67
N ARG A 155 7.03 7.85 -11.55
CA ARG A 155 8.04 6.82 -11.29
C ARG A 155 9.02 6.71 -12.45
N ASP A 156 8.54 6.76 -13.68
CA ASP A 156 9.39 6.74 -14.87
C ASP A 156 10.33 7.95 -14.90
N ALA A 157 9.80 9.14 -14.59
CA ALA A 157 10.59 10.37 -14.46
C ALA A 157 11.64 10.25 -13.35
N HIS A 158 11.30 9.68 -12.17
CA HIS A 158 12.27 9.47 -11.09
C HIS A 158 13.44 8.59 -11.50
N PHE A 159 13.19 7.53 -12.27
CA PHE A 159 14.24 6.60 -12.70
C PHE A 159 15.08 7.14 -13.86
N ASN A 160 14.48 7.88 -14.78
CA ASN A 160 15.09 8.22 -16.07
C ASN A 160 15.54 9.68 -16.19
N ARG A 161 15.26 10.54 -15.19
CA ARG A 161 15.68 11.96 -15.17
C ARG A 161 16.50 12.28 -13.93
N PRO A 162 17.34 13.31 -13.95
CA PRO A 162 17.89 13.90 -12.74
C PRO A 162 16.76 14.35 -11.81
N ASN A 163 16.92 14.14 -10.52
CA ASN A 163 15.94 14.48 -9.50
C ASN A 163 16.62 14.67 -8.15
N ASN A 164 15.94 15.34 -7.23
CA ASN A 164 16.35 15.43 -5.84
C ASN A 164 15.62 14.38 -4.95
N THR A 165 15.84 14.42 -3.65
CA THR A 165 15.19 13.51 -2.69
C THR A 165 13.67 13.71 -2.57
N HIS A 166 13.13 14.80 -3.08
CA HIS A 166 11.73 15.20 -2.95
C HIS A 166 10.96 15.16 -4.28
N SER A 167 11.63 15.08 -5.42
CA SER A 167 11.03 15.10 -6.76
C SER A 167 11.27 13.79 -7.54
N PRO A 168 10.42 13.46 -8.50
CA PRO A 168 9.06 13.96 -8.59
C PRO A 168 8.20 13.28 -7.53
N ARG A 169 7.58 14.07 -6.65
CA ARG A 169 6.60 13.56 -5.68
C ARG A 169 5.21 13.43 -6.31
N THR A 170 4.91 14.31 -7.21
CA THR A 170 3.62 14.65 -7.77
C THR A 170 3.42 13.99 -9.14
N GLY A 171 2.29 14.26 -9.79
CA GLY A 171 2.05 13.83 -11.17
C GLY A 171 2.89 14.58 -12.19
N GLN A 172 2.76 14.18 -13.46
CA GLN A 172 3.52 14.76 -14.59
C GLN A 172 2.60 15.54 -15.53
N ARG A 173 1.52 16.15 -15.01
CA ARG A 173 0.68 17.06 -15.79
C ARG A 173 1.26 18.45 -15.69
N PRO A 174 1.36 19.17 -16.82
CA PRO A 174 1.83 20.53 -16.81
C PRO A 174 1.03 21.43 -15.87
N MET A 175 1.74 22.23 -15.09
CA MET A 175 1.20 23.20 -14.15
C MET A 175 1.88 24.55 -14.40
N ASP A 176 1.23 25.62 -14.06
CA ASP A 176 1.70 27.00 -14.01
C ASP A 176 1.68 27.38 -12.51
N ASP A 177 2.82 27.22 -11.84
CA ASP A 177 2.91 27.33 -10.39
C ASP A 177 3.10 28.77 -9.92
N ASP A 178 3.84 29.56 -10.67
CA ASP A 178 4.12 30.98 -10.42
C ASP A 178 3.03 31.91 -10.97
N ARG A 179 2.22 31.46 -11.97
CA ARG A 179 1.09 32.13 -12.62
C ARG A 179 1.49 33.20 -13.62
N ASP A 180 2.56 32.98 -14.31
CA ASP A 180 3.02 33.85 -15.40
C ASP A 180 2.31 33.52 -16.73
N GLY A 181 1.69 32.32 -16.84
CA GLY A 181 0.95 31.83 -18.02
C GLY A 181 1.73 30.84 -18.85
N LEU A 182 2.97 30.51 -18.48
CA LEU A 182 3.73 29.38 -19.00
C LEU A 182 3.48 28.13 -18.12
N VAL A 183 4.11 27.02 -18.37
CA VAL A 183 3.91 25.79 -17.60
C VAL A 183 5.18 24.97 -17.58
N ASP A 184 5.62 24.53 -16.40
CA ASP A 184 6.80 23.70 -16.17
C ASP A 184 8.06 24.26 -16.87
N GLU A 185 8.26 25.56 -16.98
CA GLU A 185 9.35 26.19 -17.75
C GLU A 185 10.61 26.45 -16.95
N ASP A 186 10.53 26.53 -15.62
CA ASP A 186 11.69 26.72 -14.75
C ASP A 186 11.82 25.63 -13.69
N GLY A 187 12.16 24.42 -14.14
CA GLY A 187 12.49 23.30 -13.27
C GLY A 187 13.98 23.19 -12.95
N PRO A 188 14.34 22.40 -11.94
CA PRO A 188 15.75 22.19 -11.56
C PRO A 188 16.58 21.54 -12.67
N ASP A 189 17.81 22.03 -12.84
CA ASP A 189 18.79 21.52 -13.80
C ASP A 189 19.94 20.77 -13.13
N ASP A 190 20.39 19.69 -13.76
CA ASP A 190 21.59 18.94 -13.40
C ASP A 190 22.82 19.67 -13.96
N LEU A 191 23.43 20.55 -13.15
CA LEU A 191 24.47 21.47 -13.59
C LEU A 191 25.83 20.79 -13.89
N ASP A 192 26.08 19.63 -13.32
CA ASP A 192 27.33 18.87 -13.50
C ASP A 192 27.15 17.58 -14.30
N GLY A 193 25.92 17.18 -14.60
CA GLY A 193 25.58 16.00 -15.38
C GLY A 193 25.73 14.68 -14.62
N ASP A 194 25.65 14.69 -13.29
CA ASP A 194 25.83 13.51 -12.45
C ASP A 194 24.55 12.66 -12.28
N GLY A 195 23.41 13.16 -12.77
CA GLY A 195 22.10 12.49 -12.70
C GLY A 195 21.34 12.75 -11.40
N HIS A 196 21.80 13.66 -10.56
CA HIS A 196 21.12 14.13 -9.35
C HIS A 196 20.82 15.62 -9.45
N ILE A 197 19.81 16.07 -8.76
CA ILE A 197 19.58 17.47 -8.47
C ILE A 197 19.97 17.67 -7.00
N THR A 198 21.15 18.21 -6.75
CA THR A 198 21.65 18.43 -5.41
C THR A 198 21.36 19.87 -4.93
N SER A 199 22.13 20.41 -4.04
CA SER A 199 21.93 21.75 -3.50
C SER A 199 23.03 22.70 -3.96
N MET A 200 22.68 23.95 -4.19
CA MET A 200 23.61 25.05 -4.43
C MET A 200 23.93 25.79 -3.13
N ARG A 201 25.21 26.14 -2.92
CA ARG A 201 25.64 27.00 -1.81
C ARG A 201 26.72 27.99 -2.23
N VAL A 202 26.76 29.12 -1.52
CA VAL A 202 27.85 30.09 -1.63
C VAL A 202 28.52 30.29 -0.27
N ARG A 203 29.82 30.61 -0.28
CA ARG A 203 30.51 31.02 0.94
C ARG A 203 30.01 32.36 1.42
N ASP A 204 29.52 32.40 2.63
CA ASP A 204 28.99 33.60 3.26
C ASP A 204 29.28 33.59 4.77
N LYS A 205 30.12 34.51 5.24
CA LYS A 205 30.45 34.65 6.66
C LYS A 205 29.25 34.96 7.56
N ASN A 206 28.14 35.43 6.96
CA ASN A 206 26.86 35.65 7.64
C ASN A 206 25.84 34.55 7.30
N GLY A 207 26.25 33.49 6.65
CA GLY A 207 25.45 32.36 6.28
C GLY A 207 24.83 31.67 7.49
N ARG A 208 23.79 30.90 7.23
CA ARG A 208 23.04 30.16 8.28
C ARG A 208 23.54 28.72 8.47
N TYR A 209 24.42 28.27 7.62
CA TYR A 209 24.89 26.87 7.60
C TYR A 209 26.41 26.79 7.74
N LYS A 210 26.87 25.66 8.26
CA LYS A 210 28.27 25.29 8.30
C LYS A 210 28.43 23.79 8.02
N SER A 211 29.61 23.34 7.61
CA SER A 211 29.90 21.92 7.48
C SER A 211 29.82 21.21 8.84
N HIS A 212 29.28 19.98 8.82
CA HIS A 212 29.31 19.11 10.00
C HIS A 212 30.78 18.76 10.33
N PRO A 213 31.22 18.83 11.58
CA PRO A 213 32.63 18.62 11.92
C PRO A 213 33.17 17.23 11.58
N ASP A 214 32.34 16.19 11.69
CA ASP A 214 32.71 14.80 11.43
C ASP A 214 32.30 14.29 10.04
N PHE A 215 31.40 15.02 9.37
CA PHE A 215 30.83 14.67 8.06
C PHE A 215 30.76 15.93 7.18
N PRO A 216 31.89 16.38 6.61
CA PRO A 216 32.02 17.71 6.00
C PRO A 216 31.09 17.94 4.78
N GLU A 217 30.62 16.88 4.14
CA GLU A 217 29.63 16.97 3.04
C GLU A 217 28.21 17.29 3.52
N MET A 218 27.95 17.10 4.81
CA MET A 218 26.66 17.46 5.40
C MET A 218 26.68 18.89 5.91
N LEU A 219 25.62 19.64 5.65
CA LEU A 219 25.39 20.98 6.20
C LEU A 219 24.53 20.93 7.44
N ILE A 220 24.92 21.62 8.48
CA ILE A 220 24.14 21.81 9.70
C ILE A 220 23.87 23.31 9.93
N PRO A 221 22.73 23.67 10.53
CA PRO A 221 22.47 25.05 10.90
C PRO A 221 23.48 25.56 11.93
N ALA A 222 24.00 26.76 11.72
CA ALA A 222 24.78 27.46 12.75
C ALA A 222 23.85 27.81 13.93
N LYS A 223 24.38 27.69 15.16
CA LYS A 223 23.60 28.03 16.36
C LYS A 223 23.41 29.56 16.45
N PRO A 224 22.37 30.03 17.15
CA PRO A 224 22.20 31.46 17.41
C PRO A 224 23.43 32.10 18.01
N GLY A 225 23.98 33.13 17.37
CA GLY A 225 25.22 33.82 17.79
C GLY A 225 26.53 33.17 17.32
N GLU A 226 26.46 32.05 16.60
CA GLU A 226 27.61 31.39 15.98
C GLU A 226 27.73 31.83 14.50
N PRO A 227 28.91 32.16 13.98
CA PRO A 227 29.07 32.47 12.57
C PRO A 227 28.82 31.22 11.71
N GLY A 228 28.10 31.38 10.64
CA GLY A 228 28.00 30.37 9.61
C GLY A 228 29.11 30.48 8.58
N GLU A 229 29.14 29.57 7.64
CA GLU A 229 30.14 29.49 6.57
C GLU A 229 29.48 29.60 5.18
N PHE A 230 28.22 29.19 5.11
CA PHE A 230 27.49 29.04 3.83
C PHE A 230 26.07 29.60 3.90
N ARG A 231 25.62 30.13 2.76
CA ARG A 231 24.24 30.38 2.45
C ARG A 231 23.80 29.40 1.36
N LEU A 232 22.67 28.68 1.58
CA LEU A 232 22.04 27.86 0.57
C LEU A 232 21.28 28.75 -0.42
N LEU A 233 21.36 28.42 -1.69
CA LEU A 233 20.63 29.06 -2.79
C LEU A 233 19.40 28.29 -3.21
N GLY A 234 19.30 27.01 -2.88
CA GLY A 234 18.22 26.12 -3.29
C GLY A 234 18.74 24.84 -3.91
N ALA A 235 17.90 24.17 -4.68
CA ALA A 235 18.30 23.09 -5.58
C ALA A 235 19.14 23.65 -6.73
N GLU A 236 19.97 22.83 -7.35
CA GLU A 236 20.70 23.23 -8.55
C GLU A 236 19.76 23.46 -9.74
N GLY A 237 20.06 24.48 -10.53
CA GLY A 237 19.26 24.93 -11.67
C GLY A 237 19.59 26.36 -12.06
N PHE A 238 18.98 26.82 -13.12
CA PHE A 238 19.09 28.17 -13.68
C PHE A 238 17.76 28.88 -13.55
N ASP A 239 17.72 30.16 -13.76
CA ASP A 239 16.58 30.96 -14.13
C ASP A 239 16.37 30.75 -15.66
N ASN A 240 15.47 29.85 -16.03
CA ASN A 240 15.33 29.38 -17.39
C ASN A 240 14.42 30.30 -18.23
N ASP A 241 13.54 31.07 -17.61
CA ASP A 241 12.60 32.00 -18.27
C ASP A 241 13.06 33.47 -18.21
N GLY A 242 13.95 33.80 -17.28
CA GLY A 242 14.59 35.13 -17.18
C GLY A 242 13.83 36.12 -16.28
N ASP A 243 12.99 35.64 -15.38
CA ASP A 243 12.21 36.47 -14.45
C ASP A 243 13.03 36.90 -13.21
N GLY A 244 14.11 36.19 -12.89
CA GLY A 244 15.06 36.47 -11.81
C GLY A 244 14.99 35.51 -10.62
N ASP A 245 14.00 34.63 -10.56
CA ASP A 245 13.91 33.53 -9.62
C ASP A 245 14.56 32.27 -10.25
N VAL A 246 14.68 31.17 -9.53
CA VAL A 246 15.35 29.93 -9.99
C VAL A 246 14.59 28.73 -9.46
N ASN A 247 14.15 27.84 -10.33
CA ASN A 247 13.44 26.62 -10.03
C ASN A 247 12.05 26.84 -9.37
N GLU A 248 11.29 27.85 -9.76
CA GLU A 248 9.96 28.15 -9.18
C GLU A 248 8.83 27.40 -9.87
N ASP A 249 8.95 26.99 -11.14
CA ASP A 249 7.93 26.24 -11.88
C ASP A 249 8.45 24.90 -12.41
N GLY A 250 8.57 23.94 -11.52
CA GLY A 250 8.99 22.57 -11.85
C GLY A 250 7.83 21.61 -12.10
N ASP A 251 8.14 20.46 -12.71
CA ASP A 251 7.16 19.40 -13.05
C ASP A 251 6.10 19.19 -11.95
N GLY A 252 4.86 19.55 -12.21
CA GLY A 252 3.66 18.94 -11.66
C GLY A 252 3.22 19.20 -10.23
N SER A 253 3.54 20.26 -9.55
CA SER A 253 3.24 20.68 -8.15
C SER A 253 1.93 20.24 -7.46
N TYR A 254 1.05 19.46 -8.08
CA TYR A 254 -0.12 18.89 -7.46
C TYR A 254 0.18 17.56 -6.77
N ASP A 255 -0.51 17.27 -5.67
CA ASP A 255 -0.34 16.03 -4.89
C ASP A 255 -1.51 15.05 -5.16
N PRO A 256 -1.28 13.87 -5.76
CA PRO A 256 -2.33 12.88 -5.99
C PRO A 256 -3.00 12.39 -4.70
N ASN A 257 -2.37 12.56 -3.55
CA ASN A 257 -2.97 12.23 -2.26
C ASN A 257 -3.66 13.43 -1.59
N ARG A 258 -4.11 14.42 -2.40
CA ARG A 258 -4.95 15.57 -2.01
C ARG A 258 -6.18 15.72 -2.92
N ASP A 259 -6.46 14.75 -3.79
CA ASP A 259 -7.48 14.79 -4.85
C ASP A 259 -8.70 13.89 -4.58
N TRP A 260 -8.73 13.19 -3.43
CA TRP A 260 -9.79 12.23 -3.08
C TRP A 260 -11.04 12.91 -2.50
N GLY A 261 -12.22 12.28 -2.73
CA GLY A 261 -13.52 12.93 -2.56
C GLY A 261 -14.04 13.11 -1.12
N TRP A 262 -13.31 12.68 -0.08
CA TRP A 262 -13.71 12.93 1.30
C TRP A 262 -12.99 14.16 1.86
N ASN A 263 -13.77 15.11 2.39
CA ASN A 263 -13.27 16.35 3.01
C ASN A 263 -12.22 17.09 2.13
N TRP A 264 -12.40 17.03 0.81
CA TRP A 264 -11.51 17.72 -0.11
C TRP A 264 -11.58 19.24 0.09
N GLN A 265 -10.44 19.90 0.05
CA GLN A 265 -10.33 21.35 0.14
C GLN A 265 -9.61 21.91 -1.09
N PRO A 266 -9.97 23.13 -1.55
CA PRO A 266 -9.34 23.75 -2.71
C PRO A 266 -7.88 24.16 -2.44
N PRO A 267 -7.07 24.45 -3.49
CA PRO A 267 -5.63 24.72 -3.37
C PRO A 267 -5.23 25.79 -2.36
N HIS A 268 -6.07 26.83 -2.16
CA HIS A 268 -5.80 27.88 -1.19
C HIS A 268 -5.96 27.44 0.28
N ALA A 269 -6.63 26.32 0.54
CA ALA A 269 -6.80 25.73 1.86
C ALA A 269 -5.95 24.46 2.05
N GLN A 270 -5.72 23.70 0.99
CA GLN A 270 -4.89 22.50 0.98
C GLN A 270 -3.84 22.61 -0.14
N HIS A 271 -2.60 22.87 0.23
CA HIS A 271 -1.49 22.86 -0.74
C HIS A 271 -1.40 21.50 -1.44
N GLY A 272 -1.18 21.50 -2.74
CA GLY A 272 -1.15 20.32 -3.58
C GLY A 272 -2.51 19.80 -4.04
N ALA A 273 -3.64 20.33 -3.54
CA ALA A 273 -4.95 19.99 -4.10
C ALA A 273 -5.03 20.44 -5.57
N TYR A 274 -5.62 19.56 -6.41
CA TYR A 274 -5.80 19.88 -7.83
C TYR A 274 -7.15 20.58 -8.07
N ARG A 275 -7.75 20.45 -9.24
CA ARG A 275 -8.88 21.29 -9.67
C ARG A 275 -10.20 21.03 -8.93
N TYR A 276 -10.51 19.75 -8.66
CA TYR A 276 -11.72 19.29 -7.97
C TYR A 276 -11.51 17.81 -7.58
N PRO A 277 -12.31 17.23 -6.68
CA PRO A 277 -12.13 15.83 -6.25
C PRO A 277 -12.13 14.85 -7.44
N PHE A 278 -11.14 13.98 -7.49
CA PHE A 278 -10.93 13.01 -8.58
C PHE A 278 -10.70 13.67 -9.95
N SER A 279 -10.13 14.86 -9.96
CA SER A 279 -9.73 15.54 -11.21
C SER A 279 -8.49 14.91 -11.84
N ILE A 280 -7.69 14.19 -11.07
CA ILE A 280 -6.55 13.42 -11.54
C ILE A 280 -7.06 12.09 -12.11
N GLN A 281 -6.72 11.80 -13.37
CA GLN A 281 -7.19 10.63 -14.11
C GLN A 281 -6.82 9.31 -13.43
N GLU A 282 -5.60 9.22 -12.93
CA GLU A 282 -5.06 8.06 -12.24
C GLU A 282 -5.89 7.73 -10.99
N ASN A 283 -6.17 8.73 -10.16
CA ASN A 283 -7.01 8.57 -8.98
C ASN A 283 -8.43 8.17 -9.33
N ARG A 284 -9.00 8.72 -10.41
CA ARG A 284 -10.36 8.36 -10.87
C ARG A 284 -10.44 6.90 -11.27
N LEU A 285 -9.47 6.40 -12.04
CA LEU A 285 -9.43 5.00 -12.47
C LEU A 285 -9.37 4.06 -11.25
N VAL A 286 -8.56 4.40 -10.24
CA VAL A 286 -8.46 3.62 -9.00
C VAL A 286 -9.75 3.70 -8.19
N ALA A 287 -10.31 4.90 -8.03
CA ALA A 287 -11.57 5.09 -7.29
C ALA A 287 -12.74 4.31 -7.94
N ASP A 288 -12.84 4.34 -9.27
CA ASP A 288 -13.85 3.59 -10.02
C ASP A 288 -13.71 2.08 -9.80
N PHE A 289 -12.50 1.56 -9.81
CA PHE A 289 -12.25 0.15 -9.49
C PHE A 289 -12.69 -0.18 -8.06
N ILE A 290 -12.27 0.59 -7.07
CA ILE A 290 -12.64 0.37 -5.65
C ILE A 290 -14.16 0.48 -5.45
N MET A 291 -14.82 1.41 -6.12
CA MET A 291 -16.28 1.55 -6.06
C MET A 291 -17.03 0.34 -6.63
N GLN A 292 -16.48 -0.30 -7.65
CA GLN A 292 -17.05 -1.53 -8.24
C GLN A 292 -16.80 -2.79 -7.38
N HIS A 293 -15.85 -2.73 -6.42
CA HIS A 293 -15.46 -3.85 -5.57
C HIS A 293 -15.86 -3.61 -4.11
N ALA A 294 -17.18 -3.59 -3.86
CA ALA A 294 -17.73 -3.31 -2.54
C ALA A 294 -17.34 -4.34 -1.45
N ASN A 295 -16.79 -5.48 -1.85
CA ASN A 295 -16.26 -6.51 -0.95
C ASN A 295 -14.90 -6.15 -0.34
N ILE A 296 -14.27 -5.04 -0.72
CA ILE A 296 -13.05 -4.54 -0.08
C ILE A 296 -13.39 -4.12 1.36
N ALA A 297 -12.80 -4.83 2.32
CA ALA A 297 -13.05 -4.63 3.76
C ALA A 297 -11.87 -3.93 4.45
N GLY A 298 -10.65 -4.08 3.95
CA GLY A 298 -9.45 -3.46 4.47
C GLY A 298 -8.50 -3.00 3.38
N ALA A 299 -7.59 -2.08 3.73
CA ALA A 299 -6.61 -1.54 2.80
C ALA A 299 -5.29 -1.15 3.49
N GLN A 300 -4.20 -1.24 2.75
CA GLN A 300 -2.92 -0.61 3.11
C GLN A 300 -2.34 0.12 1.91
N SER A 301 -2.05 1.42 2.13
CA SER A 301 -1.34 2.29 1.20
C SER A 301 0.09 2.48 1.68
N TYR A 302 1.07 2.24 0.82
CA TYR A 302 2.47 2.37 1.16
C TYR A 302 3.06 3.69 0.69
N HIS A 303 3.76 4.35 1.61
CA HIS A 303 4.44 5.63 1.47
C HIS A 303 5.88 5.55 2.00
N ASN A 304 6.68 6.59 1.82
CA ASN A 304 7.98 6.83 2.44
C ASN A 304 8.10 8.30 2.88
N ALA A 305 8.63 8.54 4.05
CA ALA A 305 9.31 7.65 4.97
C ALA A 305 9.04 8.07 6.44
N GLY A 306 9.69 7.37 7.37
CA GLY A 306 9.71 7.78 8.79
C GLY A 306 9.32 6.68 9.78
N GLY A 307 8.88 5.50 9.29
CA GLY A 307 8.46 4.39 10.15
C GLY A 307 7.17 4.69 10.88
N MET A 308 6.07 4.93 10.15
CA MET A 308 4.78 5.25 10.74
C MET A 308 3.69 4.34 10.21
N ILE A 309 2.73 4.01 11.05
CA ILE A 309 1.47 3.35 10.71
C ILE A 309 0.37 4.37 10.98
N LEU A 310 -0.11 5.03 9.94
CA LEU A 310 -1.04 6.14 10.06
C LEU A 310 -2.49 5.68 9.92
N ARG A 311 -3.35 6.16 10.81
CA ARG A 311 -4.80 6.18 10.62
C ARG A 311 -5.31 7.62 10.58
N GLY A 312 -6.44 7.83 9.93
CA GLY A 312 -7.14 9.10 10.01
C GLY A 312 -7.84 9.34 11.38
N PRO A 313 -8.59 10.43 11.51
CA PRO A 313 -8.83 11.38 10.43
C PRO A 313 -7.64 12.28 10.12
N GLY A 314 -7.63 12.79 8.86
CA GLY A 314 -6.68 13.81 8.42
C GLY A 314 -7.05 15.22 8.88
N GLY A 315 -8.35 15.53 9.03
CA GLY A 315 -8.83 16.81 9.55
C GLY A 315 -8.92 16.78 11.07
N LYS A 316 -8.49 17.86 11.74
CA LYS A 316 -8.52 17.97 13.22
C LYS A 316 -9.93 17.97 13.79
N GLU A 317 -10.88 18.52 13.06
CA GLU A 317 -12.29 18.62 13.47
C GLU A 317 -13.08 17.34 13.14
N ASP A 318 -12.52 16.43 12.35
CA ASP A 318 -13.17 15.16 12.03
C ASP A 318 -13.07 14.19 13.20
N VAL A 319 -14.16 13.50 13.49
CA VAL A 319 -14.23 12.52 14.56
C VAL A 319 -14.69 11.18 14.01
N TRP A 320 -13.85 10.18 14.13
CA TRP A 320 -14.23 8.80 13.83
C TRP A 320 -14.93 8.14 15.03
N ASP A 321 -15.81 7.19 14.74
CA ASP A 321 -16.53 6.46 15.80
C ASP A 321 -15.55 5.70 16.70
N ALA A 322 -15.82 5.74 18.00
CA ALA A 322 -14.96 5.10 18.99
C ALA A 322 -14.87 3.57 18.84
N ALA A 323 -15.90 2.93 18.25
CA ALA A 323 -15.84 1.50 17.97
C ALA A 323 -14.83 1.19 16.87
N ASP A 324 -14.83 1.99 15.81
CA ASP A 324 -13.84 1.85 14.71
C ASP A 324 -12.43 2.15 15.22
N VAL A 325 -12.26 3.23 16.01
CA VAL A 325 -10.95 3.59 16.58
C VAL A 325 -10.37 2.46 17.43
N ARG A 326 -11.18 1.75 18.22
CA ARG A 326 -10.71 0.60 19.00
C ARG A 326 -10.18 -0.55 18.12
N ILE A 327 -10.77 -0.77 16.95
CA ILE A 327 -10.27 -1.75 15.98
C ILE A 327 -8.93 -1.29 15.40
N TYR A 328 -8.84 -0.02 14.99
CA TYR A 328 -7.59 0.57 14.52
C TYR A 328 -6.47 0.48 15.56
N ASP A 329 -6.78 0.76 16.83
CA ASP A 329 -5.79 0.69 17.93
C ASP A 329 -5.25 -0.73 18.12
N GLN A 330 -6.10 -1.76 18.01
CA GLN A 330 -5.65 -3.15 18.10
C GLN A 330 -4.78 -3.56 16.90
N LEU A 331 -5.20 -3.19 15.69
CA LEU A 331 -4.45 -3.49 14.47
C LEU A 331 -3.12 -2.73 14.42
N GLY A 332 -3.13 -1.42 14.70
CA GLY A 332 -1.96 -0.56 14.64
C GLY A 332 -0.90 -0.93 15.68
N ARG A 333 -1.30 -1.25 16.92
CA ARG A 333 -0.36 -1.74 17.95
C ARG A 333 0.28 -3.08 17.56
N LYS A 334 -0.49 -3.96 16.90
CA LYS A 334 0.09 -5.19 16.35
C LYS A 334 1.08 -4.89 15.22
N GLY A 335 0.81 -3.85 14.43
CA GLY A 335 1.76 -3.34 13.44
C GLY A 335 3.08 -2.90 14.08
N GLU A 336 3.06 -2.17 15.18
CA GLU A 336 4.27 -1.77 15.94
C GLU A 336 5.11 -2.99 16.41
N GLU A 337 4.45 -4.07 16.81
CA GLU A 337 5.15 -5.31 17.19
C GLU A 337 5.83 -6.00 15.98
N LEU A 338 5.20 -5.94 14.81
CA LEU A 338 5.69 -6.59 13.59
C LEU A 338 6.74 -5.75 12.86
N LEU A 339 6.71 -4.43 13.04
CA LEU A 339 7.52 -3.43 12.35
C LEU A 339 8.42 -2.68 13.35
N PRO A 340 9.61 -3.20 13.69
CA PRO A 340 10.50 -2.57 14.66
C PRO A 340 10.85 -1.13 14.28
N GLY A 341 10.66 -0.20 15.21
CA GLY A 341 10.92 1.22 15.01
C GLY A 341 9.77 2.00 14.36
N TYR A 342 8.70 1.34 13.95
CA TYR A 342 7.49 2.02 13.49
C TYR A 342 6.64 2.48 14.68
N ARG A 343 5.85 3.54 14.45
CA ARG A 343 4.91 4.09 15.44
C ARG A 343 3.52 4.16 14.84
N TYR A 344 2.55 3.65 15.56
CA TYR A 344 1.15 3.82 15.25
C TYR A 344 0.70 5.22 15.67
N MET A 345 0.15 5.99 14.72
CA MET A 345 -0.09 7.41 14.87
C MET A 345 -1.43 7.83 14.26
N HIS A 346 -1.98 8.90 14.80
CA HIS A 346 -3.16 9.60 14.28
C HIS A 346 -2.69 10.76 13.39
N THR A 347 -3.07 10.77 12.12
CA THR A 347 -2.57 11.72 11.13
C THR A 347 -2.67 13.18 11.58
N ALA A 348 -3.89 13.67 11.88
CA ALA A 348 -4.08 15.09 12.21
C ALA A 348 -3.47 15.52 13.55
N LYS A 349 -3.35 14.61 14.54
CA LYS A 349 -2.86 14.95 15.88
C LYS A 349 -1.35 14.82 16.03
N ASP A 350 -0.81 13.74 15.44
CA ASP A 350 0.56 13.33 15.72
C ASP A 350 1.52 13.71 14.56
N LEU A 351 0.97 14.08 13.39
CA LEU A 351 1.75 14.45 12.22
C LEU A 351 1.37 15.85 11.71
N TYR A 352 0.33 15.97 10.89
CA TYR A 352 -0.18 17.25 10.37
C TYR A 352 -1.62 17.11 9.86
N GLU A 353 -2.30 18.24 9.72
CA GLU A 353 -3.64 18.27 9.13
C GLU A 353 -3.57 18.10 7.62
N VAL A 354 -4.46 17.27 7.07
CA VAL A 354 -4.51 16.95 5.64
C VAL A 354 -5.93 16.69 5.19
N PHE A 355 -6.27 17.17 4.00
CA PHE A 355 -7.59 17.05 3.38
C PHE A 355 -7.48 16.36 2.02
N GLY A 356 -8.56 15.68 1.60
CA GLY A 356 -8.60 15.01 0.30
C GLY A 356 -7.65 13.83 0.16
N GLY A 357 -7.26 13.18 1.26
CA GLY A 357 -6.42 11.99 1.25
C GLY A 357 -7.20 10.70 0.98
N SER A 358 -6.54 9.72 0.37
CA SER A 358 -7.10 8.38 0.07
C SER A 358 -7.53 7.62 1.33
N LEU A 359 -6.79 7.76 2.43
CA LEU A 359 -7.03 7.10 3.71
C LEU A 359 -8.42 7.43 4.27
N ASP A 360 -8.77 8.72 4.34
CA ASP A 360 -10.06 9.15 4.86
C ASP A 360 -11.20 8.80 3.90
N TRP A 361 -10.97 8.87 2.59
CA TRP A 361 -11.96 8.45 1.61
C TRP A 361 -12.28 6.95 1.71
N LEU A 362 -11.28 6.10 1.85
CA LEU A 362 -11.48 4.66 2.06
C LEU A 362 -12.31 4.39 3.31
N GLN A 363 -12.00 5.01 4.44
CA GLN A 363 -12.73 4.82 5.69
C GLN A 363 -14.15 5.39 5.62
N GLN A 364 -14.30 6.65 5.23
CA GLN A 364 -15.55 7.40 5.39
C GLN A 364 -16.52 7.23 4.21
N SER A 365 -15.99 7.03 3.00
CA SER A 365 -16.82 6.88 1.80
C SER A 365 -17.00 5.44 1.36
N ARG A 366 -16.14 4.53 1.83
CA ARG A 366 -16.18 3.10 1.44
C ARG A 366 -16.36 2.14 2.62
N GLY A 367 -16.25 2.64 3.86
CA GLY A 367 -16.35 1.82 5.05
C GLY A 367 -15.22 0.78 5.15
N VAL A 368 -14.03 1.12 4.69
CA VAL A 368 -12.84 0.25 4.63
C VAL A 368 -11.91 0.58 5.79
N PHE A 369 -11.44 -0.43 6.53
CA PHE A 369 -10.38 -0.23 7.52
C PHE A 369 -9.05 -0.07 6.79
N ALA A 370 -8.53 1.14 6.72
CA ALA A 370 -7.34 1.48 5.94
C ALA A 370 -6.22 2.06 6.80
N PHE A 371 -4.98 1.71 6.48
CA PHE A 371 -3.76 2.33 7.02
C PHE A 371 -2.91 2.90 5.89
N THR A 372 -2.18 3.95 6.20
CA THR A 372 -1.02 4.40 5.43
C THR A 372 0.24 4.02 6.19
N ASN A 373 1.15 3.26 5.56
CA ASN A 373 2.44 2.92 6.13
C ASN A 373 3.52 3.80 5.50
N GLU A 374 4.11 4.70 6.30
CA GLU A 374 5.31 5.44 5.95
C GLU A 374 6.53 4.57 6.21
N LEU A 375 7.10 4.04 5.16
CA LEU A 375 8.16 3.03 5.23
C LEU A 375 9.50 3.61 5.71
N PHE A 376 10.47 2.74 5.97
CA PHE A 376 11.85 3.03 6.34
C PHE A 376 12.01 3.94 7.57
N SER A 377 12.18 3.30 8.71
CA SER A 377 12.36 3.96 10.00
C SER A 377 13.83 4.33 10.26
N PRO A 378 14.12 5.46 10.96
CA PRO A 378 15.45 5.76 11.51
C PRO A 378 16.03 4.64 12.38
N PHE A 379 15.19 3.81 13.00
CA PHE A 379 15.62 2.60 13.69
C PHE A 379 16.48 1.68 12.83
N ASN A 380 16.21 1.63 11.53
CA ASN A 380 16.93 0.76 10.59
C ASN A 380 18.38 1.15 10.38
N TYR A 381 18.77 2.38 10.67
CA TYR A 381 20.17 2.78 10.61
C TYR A 381 21.05 1.93 11.54
N PHE A 382 20.74 1.89 12.84
CA PHE A 382 21.57 1.20 13.84
C PHE A 382 20.77 0.30 14.80
N ARG A 383 19.53 0.01 14.49
CA ARG A 383 18.60 -0.79 15.32
C ARG A 383 18.45 -0.25 16.74
N LYS A 384 18.52 1.09 16.89
CA LYS A 384 18.37 1.77 18.18
C LYS A 384 17.04 2.55 18.20
N PRO A 385 16.22 2.40 19.25
CA PRO A 385 15.04 3.25 19.42
C PRO A 385 15.47 4.69 19.82
N GLY A 386 14.58 5.67 19.61
CA GLY A 386 14.76 7.03 20.14
C GLY A 386 15.58 7.97 19.25
N HIS A 387 15.55 7.80 17.93
CA HIS A 387 16.11 8.78 17.01
C HIS A 387 15.22 10.02 16.93
N ASP A 388 15.83 11.21 16.89
CA ASP A 388 15.15 12.48 16.70
C ASP A 388 14.73 12.65 15.22
N GLY A 389 13.45 13.02 15.00
CA GLY A 389 12.90 13.30 13.68
C GLY A 389 12.60 12.08 12.80
N PHE A 390 12.01 12.34 11.65
CA PHE A 390 11.56 11.29 10.71
C PHE A 390 12.72 10.57 10.02
N PHE A 391 13.86 11.22 9.86
CA PHE A 391 15.01 10.71 9.13
C PHE A 391 16.23 10.45 10.04
N GLY A 392 16.07 10.51 11.35
CA GLY A 392 17.17 10.44 12.31
C GLY A 392 17.98 11.72 12.42
N SER A 393 18.93 11.78 13.39
CA SER A 393 19.84 12.92 13.55
C SER A 393 20.89 12.95 12.44
N ASP A 394 21.48 14.12 12.22
CA ASP A 394 22.59 14.30 11.26
C ASP A 394 23.78 13.37 11.58
N GLU A 395 24.10 13.20 12.86
CA GLU A 395 25.15 12.27 13.31
C GLU A 395 24.83 10.82 12.95
N THR A 396 23.59 10.40 13.13
CA THR A 396 23.14 9.04 12.77
C THR A 396 23.23 8.82 11.27
N ARG A 397 22.75 9.76 10.47
CA ARG A 397 22.78 9.67 9.00
C ARG A 397 24.19 9.70 8.45
N GLY A 398 25.01 10.66 8.91
CA GLY A 398 26.41 10.77 8.51
C GLY A 398 27.24 9.54 8.89
N SER A 399 27.01 8.99 10.09
CA SER A 399 27.66 7.75 10.52
C SER A 399 27.22 6.56 9.66
N PHE A 400 25.93 6.47 9.33
CA PHE A 400 25.40 5.39 8.49
C PHE A 400 25.97 5.48 7.07
N ASP A 401 25.98 6.67 6.47
CA ASP A 401 26.57 6.89 5.16
C ASP A 401 28.06 6.50 5.15
N LYS A 402 28.82 7.02 6.11
CA LYS A 402 30.25 6.75 6.19
C LYS A 402 30.62 5.28 6.36
N TYR A 403 29.91 4.55 7.23
CA TYR A 403 30.31 3.20 7.65
C TYR A 403 29.56 2.07 6.93
N TYR A 404 28.35 2.32 6.41
CA TYR A 404 27.54 1.31 5.72
C TYR A 404 27.38 1.58 4.23
N LEU A 405 27.40 2.85 3.81
CA LEU A 405 27.28 3.24 2.41
C LEU A 405 28.60 3.73 1.81
N PHE A 406 29.66 3.83 2.62
CA PHE A 406 31.00 4.23 2.16
C PHE A 406 31.03 5.60 1.46
N ASN A 407 30.21 6.53 1.91
CA ASN A 407 29.97 7.89 1.41
C ASN A 407 29.34 7.91 0.00
N GLU A 408 28.44 6.97 -0.32
CA GLU A 408 27.73 6.94 -1.61
C GLU A 408 26.39 7.70 -1.63
N SER A 409 25.90 8.16 -0.45
CA SER A 409 24.62 8.88 -0.40
C SER A 409 24.75 10.40 -0.57
N LEU A 410 25.96 10.91 -0.69
CA LEU A 410 26.27 12.33 -0.79
C LEU A 410 27.20 12.62 -1.97
N VAL A 411 26.85 13.63 -2.75
CA VAL A 411 27.75 14.25 -3.74
C VAL A 411 28.69 15.22 -3.00
N LYS A 412 29.98 15.14 -3.29
CA LYS A 412 30.97 16.06 -2.70
C LYS A 412 30.81 17.47 -3.25
N TRP A 413 30.83 18.45 -2.38
CA TRP A 413 30.78 19.85 -2.77
C TRP A 413 31.93 20.23 -3.71
N HIS A 414 31.61 20.78 -4.86
CA HIS A 414 32.57 21.26 -5.84
C HIS A 414 32.07 22.54 -6.53
N GLU A 415 33.01 23.34 -7.04
CA GLU A 415 32.75 24.66 -7.59
C GLU A 415 32.24 24.55 -9.03
N VAL A 416 31.17 25.29 -9.35
CA VAL A 416 30.60 25.46 -10.68
C VAL A 416 30.41 26.96 -10.96
N GLU A 417 30.60 27.39 -12.21
CA GLU A 417 30.27 28.75 -12.66
C GLU A 417 28.77 28.82 -13.02
N HIS A 418 28.03 29.60 -12.25
CA HIS A 418 26.59 29.80 -12.44
C HIS A 418 26.32 31.17 -13.08
N PRO A 419 25.43 31.28 -14.09
CA PRO A 419 25.24 32.51 -14.83
C PRO A 419 24.72 33.67 -13.99
N GLN A 420 23.80 33.41 -13.04
CA GLN A 420 23.24 34.47 -12.18
C GLN A 420 24.07 34.71 -10.91
N TYR A 421 24.66 33.67 -10.32
CA TYR A 421 25.32 33.73 -9.00
C TYR A 421 26.84 33.75 -9.06
N GLY A 422 27.45 33.59 -10.25
CA GLY A 422 28.90 33.46 -10.39
C GLY A 422 29.37 32.11 -9.83
N LYS A 423 30.43 32.10 -9.03
CA LYS A 423 30.96 30.86 -8.43
C LYS A 423 30.05 30.35 -7.32
N VAL A 424 29.48 29.17 -7.51
CA VAL A 424 28.71 28.43 -6.52
C VAL A 424 29.37 27.06 -6.27
N GLU A 425 29.11 26.48 -5.11
CA GLU A 425 29.41 25.07 -4.86
C GLU A 425 28.09 24.27 -4.94
N ILE A 426 28.09 23.16 -5.70
CA ILE A 426 27.00 22.19 -5.77
C ILE A 426 27.38 20.90 -5.06
N GLY A 427 26.41 20.18 -4.48
CA GLY A 427 26.63 18.96 -3.74
C GLY A 427 25.55 18.66 -2.71
N GLY A 428 25.75 17.64 -1.90
CA GLY A 428 24.81 17.22 -0.87
C GLY A 428 24.12 15.89 -1.20
N LEU A 429 22.85 15.73 -0.87
CA LEU A 429 22.16 14.46 -0.93
C LEU A 429 21.85 14.01 -2.36
N THR A 430 22.17 12.77 -2.70
CA THR A 430 21.72 12.12 -3.94
C THR A 430 20.20 11.87 -3.90
N LYS A 431 19.55 11.75 -5.06
CA LYS A 431 18.09 11.56 -5.18
C LYS A 431 17.54 10.35 -4.41
N ASN A 432 18.35 9.32 -4.19
CA ASN A 432 17.96 8.10 -3.49
C ASN A 432 18.27 8.11 -1.99
N SER A 433 18.80 9.21 -1.47
CA SER A 433 19.11 9.35 -0.05
C SER A 433 17.88 9.67 0.79
N LEU A 434 17.96 9.48 2.11
CA LEU A 434 16.95 9.78 3.14
C LEU A 434 15.68 8.94 3.10
N ARG A 435 14.97 8.87 1.97
CA ARG A 435 13.63 8.27 1.90
C ARG A 435 13.67 6.76 1.70
N GLN A 436 14.73 6.27 1.12
CA GLN A 436 14.82 4.86 0.70
C GLN A 436 15.78 4.07 1.59
N PRO A 437 15.48 2.80 1.90
CA PRO A 437 16.48 1.92 2.46
C PRO A 437 17.56 1.63 1.42
N PRO A 438 18.81 1.46 1.85
CA PRO A 438 19.82 0.88 0.96
C PRO A 438 19.44 -0.56 0.58
N SER A 439 19.97 -1.01 -0.54
CA SER A 439 19.63 -2.30 -1.16
C SER A 439 19.68 -3.48 -0.20
N PHE A 440 20.64 -3.52 0.72
CA PHE A 440 20.80 -4.64 1.66
C PHE A 440 19.74 -4.69 2.78
N LEU A 441 18.94 -3.64 2.97
CA LEU A 441 17.80 -3.59 3.92
C LEU A 441 16.44 -3.74 3.23
N LEU A 442 16.36 -3.63 1.91
CA LEU A 442 15.10 -3.53 1.18
C LEU A 442 14.23 -4.77 1.33
N GLU A 443 14.81 -5.97 1.21
CA GLU A 443 14.03 -7.22 1.33
C GLU A 443 13.43 -7.40 2.73
N GLU A 444 14.19 -7.08 3.77
CA GLU A 444 13.68 -7.13 5.16
C GLU A 444 12.49 -6.20 5.35
N GLU A 445 12.59 -4.96 4.86
CA GLU A 445 11.52 -3.97 4.91
C GLU A 445 10.27 -4.45 4.16
N CYS A 446 10.44 -4.99 2.95
CA CYS A 446 9.34 -5.55 2.17
C CYS A 446 8.66 -6.70 2.91
N HIS A 447 9.44 -7.64 3.46
CA HIS A 447 8.91 -8.82 4.14
C HIS A 447 8.12 -8.45 5.42
N ARG A 448 8.65 -7.54 6.24
CA ARG A 448 7.99 -7.10 7.47
C ARG A 448 6.68 -6.37 7.20
N ASN A 449 6.68 -5.46 6.23
CA ASN A 449 5.48 -4.72 5.85
C ASN A 449 4.44 -5.64 5.22
N MET A 450 4.83 -6.58 4.36
CA MET A 450 3.94 -7.65 3.89
C MET A 450 3.34 -8.45 5.05
N ALA A 451 4.13 -8.83 6.04
CA ALA A 451 3.64 -9.61 7.18
C ALA A 451 2.55 -8.85 7.96
N PHE A 452 2.72 -7.54 8.18
CA PHE A 452 1.68 -6.70 8.77
C PHE A 452 0.43 -6.61 7.88
N THR A 453 0.61 -6.46 6.57
CA THR A 453 -0.50 -6.46 5.61
C THR A 453 -1.28 -7.75 5.63
N LEU A 454 -0.62 -8.90 5.63
CA LEU A 454 -1.31 -10.19 5.68
C LEU A 454 -2.00 -10.42 7.02
N TYR A 455 -1.41 -9.97 8.14
CA TYR A 455 -2.09 -9.95 9.43
C TYR A 455 -3.36 -9.09 9.37
N HIS A 456 -3.27 -7.86 8.87
CA HIS A 456 -4.42 -6.96 8.74
C HIS A 456 -5.51 -7.60 7.85
N ALA A 457 -5.14 -8.16 6.70
CA ALA A 457 -6.06 -8.86 5.81
C ALA A 457 -6.75 -10.07 6.49
N ASP A 458 -6.03 -10.79 7.35
CA ASP A 458 -6.61 -11.92 8.11
C ASP A 458 -7.63 -11.46 9.15
N GLN A 459 -7.50 -10.24 9.68
CA GLN A 459 -8.44 -9.67 10.66
C GLN A 459 -9.72 -9.10 10.02
N MET A 460 -9.82 -9.01 8.70
CA MET A 460 -11.05 -8.61 8.02
C MET A 460 -12.17 -9.62 8.28
N PRO A 461 -13.45 -9.19 8.29
CA PRO A 461 -14.56 -10.04 8.68
C PRO A 461 -14.59 -11.36 7.89
N LEU A 462 -15.00 -12.43 8.54
CA LEU A 462 -15.22 -13.73 7.91
C LEU A 462 -16.45 -14.38 8.56
N VAL A 463 -17.55 -14.36 7.83
CA VAL A 463 -18.83 -14.85 8.35
C VAL A 463 -19.04 -16.33 8.07
N ARG A 464 -19.66 -17.03 9.03
CA ARG A 464 -20.02 -18.44 8.91
C ARG A 464 -21.39 -18.72 9.52
N VAL A 465 -22.10 -19.68 8.96
CA VAL A 465 -23.16 -20.40 9.68
C VAL A 465 -22.41 -21.49 10.46
N GLN A 466 -22.28 -21.30 11.78
CA GLN A 466 -21.54 -22.22 12.65
C GLN A 466 -22.24 -23.56 12.77
N SER A 467 -23.56 -23.52 13.00
CA SER A 467 -24.42 -24.71 13.14
C SER A 467 -25.88 -24.34 12.93
N ALA A 468 -26.70 -25.34 12.70
CA ALA A 468 -28.14 -25.18 12.74
C ALA A 468 -28.82 -26.46 13.27
N GLU A 469 -29.93 -26.28 13.98
CA GLU A 469 -30.77 -27.33 14.54
C GLU A 469 -32.18 -27.25 13.97
N VAL A 470 -32.76 -28.40 13.65
CA VAL A 470 -34.14 -28.56 13.19
C VAL A 470 -34.92 -29.29 14.27
N LYS A 471 -35.93 -28.64 14.86
CA LYS A 471 -36.80 -29.20 15.88
C LYS A 471 -38.23 -29.36 15.33
N PRO A 472 -38.76 -30.57 15.19
CA PRO A 472 -40.17 -30.76 14.82
C PRO A 472 -41.07 -30.31 15.98
N LEU A 473 -42.13 -29.57 15.67
CA LEU A 473 -43.16 -29.10 16.62
C LEU A 473 -44.48 -29.85 16.41
N SER A 474 -44.80 -30.16 15.16
CA SER A 474 -45.96 -31.01 14.77
C SER A 474 -45.65 -31.64 13.40
N ASN A 475 -46.60 -32.40 12.84
CA ASN A 475 -46.43 -33.14 11.59
C ASN A 475 -45.92 -32.32 10.39
N ASP A 476 -46.18 -31.02 10.35
CA ASP A 476 -45.82 -30.14 9.24
C ASP A 476 -45.16 -28.85 9.72
N LEU A 477 -44.93 -28.70 11.03
CA LEU A 477 -44.41 -27.48 11.61
C LEU A 477 -43.02 -27.75 12.26
N PHE A 478 -42.03 -26.95 11.86
CA PHE A 478 -40.66 -27.08 12.29
C PHE A 478 -40.12 -25.74 12.80
N GLN A 479 -39.28 -25.81 13.81
CA GLN A 479 -38.42 -24.71 14.25
C GLN A 479 -37.01 -24.98 13.76
N ILE A 480 -36.41 -24.00 13.06
CA ILE A 480 -35.01 -24.05 12.64
C ILE A 480 -34.28 -22.95 13.38
N THR A 481 -33.21 -23.31 14.11
CA THR A 481 -32.38 -22.33 14.80
C THR A 481 -30.96 -22.42 14.27
N ALA A 482 -30.43 -21.32 13.70
CA ALA A 482 -29.07 -21.21 13.21
C ALA A 482 -28.23 -20.28 14.11
N ILE A 483 -26.97 -20.64 14.26
CA ILE A 483 -25.94 -19.79 14.86
C ILE A 483 -25.08 -19.24 13.74
N ILE A 484 -25.04 -17.94 13.61
CA ILE A 484 -24.17 -17.23 12.68
C ILE A 484 -23.05 -16.51 13.46
N GLU A 485 -21.87 -16.47 12.91
CA GLU A 485 -20.70 -15.89 13.55
C GLU A 485 -19.83 -15.07 12.62
N ASN A 486 -19.12 -14.10 13.17
CA ASN A 486 -17.96 -13.47 12.59
C ASN A 486 -16.72 -13.89 13.36
N THR A 487 -15.84 -14.62 12.72
CA THR A 487 -14.68 -15.27 13.37
C THR A 487 -13.47 -14.37 13.48
N ARG A 488 -13.52 -13.12 12.97
CA ARG A 488 -12.40 -12.19 12.90
C ARG A 488 -12.65 -10.93 13.71
N LEU A 489 -11.61 -10.10 13.87
CA LEU A 489 -11.64 -8.89 14.70
C LEU A 489 -12.55 -7.80 14.12
N CYS A 490 -12.46 -7.55 12.80
CA CYS A 490 -13.21 -6.47 12.18
C CYS A 490 -14.69 -6.83 12.02
N PRO A 491 -15.61 -5.89 12.25
CA PRO A 491 -17.04 -6.08 12.02
C PRO A 491 -17.32 -6.17 10.52
N THR A 492 -18.46 -6.73 10.13
CA THR A 492 -18.90 -6.79 8.73
C THR A 492 -19.13 -5.40 8.12
N HIS A 493 -19.52 -4.44 8.93
CA HIS A 493 -19.65 -3.03 8.59
C HIS A 493 -19.03 -2.17 9.68
N ASN A 494 -18.17 -1.22 9.31
CA ASN A 494 -17.69 -0.22 10.27
C ASN A 494 -18.78 0.84 10.54
N ALA A 495 -18.56 1.71 11.50
CA ALA A 495 -19.56 2.71 11.90
C ALA A 495 -19.88 3.69 10.76
N ALA A 496 -18.91 4.06 9.92
CA ALA A 496 -19.13 4.92 8.76
C ALA A 496 -20.04 4.24 7.73
N ASP A 497 -19.85 2.94 7.48
CA ASP A 497 -20.68 2.16 6.58
C ASP A 497 -22.13 2.06 7.09
N VAL A 498 -22.31 1.70 8.36
CA VAL A 498 -23.65 1.62 8.99
C VAL A 498 -24.37 2.97 8.94
N LYS A 499 -23.70 4.06 9.33
CA LYS A 499 -24.27 5.41 9.36
C LYS A 499 -24.59 5.93 7.95
N GLY A 500 -23.67 5.73 7.02
CA GLY A 500 -23.78 6.19 5.63
C GLY A 500 -24.59 5.26 4.72
N LYS A 501 -24.90 4.03 5.17
CA LYS A 501 -25.50 2.96 4.35
C LYS A 501 -24.73 2.75 3.05
N LEU A 502 -23.40 2.70 3.17
CA LEU A 502 -22.48 2.69 2.03
C LEU A 502 -22.54 1.37 1.26
N THR A 503 -22.80 0.27 1.97
CA THR A 503 -22.93 -1.08 1.37
C THR A 503 -24.26 -1.74 1.80
N PRO A 504 -24.74 -2.75 1.06
CA PRO A 504 -25.93 -3.49 1.44
C PRO A 504 -25.78 -4.19 2.79
N VAL A 505 -26.83 -4.17 3.59
CA VAL A 505 -26.89 -4.84 4.89
C VAL A 505 -26.68 -6.36 4.76
N ASP A 506 -26.17 -6.97 5.79
CA ASP A 506 -25.99 -8.42 5.88
C ASP A 506 -27.33 -9.14 5.90
N LYS A 507 -27.36 -10.36 5.37
CA LYS A 507 -28.57 -11.18 5.32
C LYS A 507 -28.27 -12.65 5.56
N VAL A 508 -29.21 -13.31 6.24
CA VAL A 508 -29.26 -14.77 6.32
C VAL A 508 -30.61 -15.26 5.78
N SER A 509 -30.58 -16.20 4.86
CA SER A 509 -31.75 -16.70 4.16
C SER A 509 -31.93 -18.19 4.37
N LEU A 510 -33.19 -18.61 4.49
CA LEU A 510 -33.59 -20.02 4.56
C LEU A 510 -34.30 -20.40 3.29
N GLN A 511 -33.92 -21.51 2.66
CA GLN A 511 -34.49 -22.06 1.44
C GLN A 511 -34.82 -23.56 1.61
N GLY A 512 -35.79 -24.07 0.84
CA GLY A 512 -36.16 -25.46 0.80
C GLY A 512 -37.31 -25.71 -0.17
N GLU A 513 -37.48 -26.98 -0.61
CA GLU A 513 -38.61 -27.34 -1.44
C GLU A 513 -39.94 -27.27 -0.64
N LYS A 514 -40.98 -26.68 -1.23
CA LYS A 514 -42.31 -26.54 -0.61
C LYS A 514 -42.27 -25.89 0.79
N LEU A 515 -41.27 -25.02 1.06
CA LEU A 515 -41.10 -24.34 2.31
C LEU A 515 -41.99 -23.11 2.41
N THR A 516 -42.75 -23.00 3.51
CA THR A 516 -43.46 -21.77 3.90
C THR A 516 -42.87 -21.27 5.21
N VAL A 517 -42.16 -20.14 5.20
CA VAL A 517 -41.65 -19.51 6.40
C VAL A 517 -42.72 -18.60 7.01
N LEU A 518 -43.14 -18.90 8.24
CA LEU A 518 -44.21 -18.20 8.93
C LEU A 518 -43.71 -16.94 9.64
N THR A 519 -42.59 -17.04 10.33
CA THR A 519 -41.92 -15.93 10.98
C THR A 519 -40.43 -16.23 11.17
N ALA A 520 -39.62 -15.21 11.46
CA ALA A 520 -38.24 -15.33 11.84
C ALA A 520 -37.90 -14.37 12.98
N LEU A 521 -37.04 -14.82 13.86
CA LEU A 521 -36.53 -14.06 15.01
C LEU A 521 -35.01 -14.00 14.92
N ILE A 522 -34.43 -12.89 15.31
CA ILE A 522 -32.97 -12.72 15.48
C ILE A 522 -32.68 -12.15 16.85
N ASP A 523 -31.67 -12.67 17.54
CA ASP A 523 -31.21 -12.24 18.86
C ASP A 523 -29.71 -12.48 19.01
N ASN A 524 -29.08 -11.73 19.91
CA ASN A 524 -27.70 -11.99 20.37
C ASN A 524 -27.67 -13.04 21.51
N ASP A 525 -28.83 -13.37 22.08
CA ASP A 525 -29.00 -14.32 23.18
C ASP A 525 -29.52 -15.66 22.66
N PRO A 526 -28.88 -16.80 23.03
CA PRO A 526 -29.29 -18.13 22.58
C PRO A 526 -30.71 -18.51 23.06
N PHE A 527 -31.21 -17.90 24.13
CA PHE A 527 -32.54 -18.16 24.67
C PHE A 527 -33.63 -17.23 24.08
N PHE A 528 -33.21 -16.29 23.19
CA PHE A 528 -34.13 -15.32 22.57
C PHE A 528 -34.90 -14.52 23.61
N LEU A 529 -34.18 -13.91 24.56
CA LEU A 529 -34.81 -13.14 25.64
C LEU A 529 -35.37 -11.80 25.16
N GLN A 530 -34.77 -11.19 24.10
CA GLN A 530 -35.20 -9.94 23.49
C GLN A 530 -35.14 -10.01 21.95
N PRO A 531 -35.89 -10.94 21.32
CA PRO A 531 -35.78 -11.16 19.90
C PRO A 531 -36.39 -10.01 19.10
N ARG A 532 -35.73 -9.65 18.01
CA ARG A 532 -36.32 -8.83 16.96
C ARG A 532 -36.98 -9.73 15.93
N GLU A 533 -38.27 -9.49 15.66
CA GLU A 533 -39.02 -10.25 14.66
C GLU A 533 -38.81 -9.68 13.24
N GLN A 534 -38.61 -10.57 12.29
CA GLN A 534 -38.62 -10.29 10.85
C GLN A 534 -39.96 -10.79 10.26
N ALA A 535 -41.03 -9.98 10.41
CA ALA A 535 -42.36 -10.37 9.97
C ALA A 535 -42.56 -10.29 8.44
N ARG A 536 -41.91 -9.32 7.78
CA ARG A 536 -41.95 -9.15 6.32
C ARG A 536 -40.85 -9.96 5.66
N GLN A 537 -41.17 -10.82 4.68
CA GLN A 537 -40.23 -11.70 4.01
C GLN A 537 -39.37 -12.52 5.01
N PRO A 538 -40.01 -13.28 5.92
CA PRO A 538 -39.29 -13.92 7.04
C PRO A 538 -38.29 -14.98 6.62
N ALA A 539 -38.32 -15.45 5.36
CA ALA A 539 -37.30 -16.32 4.82
C ALA A 539 -35.91 -15.66 4.76
N THR A 540 -35.81 -14.30 4.79
CA THR A 540 -34.58 -13.56 4.76
C THR A 540 -34.53 -12.56 5.92
N VAL A 541 -33.71 -12.85 6.91
CA VAL A 541 -33.43 -11.95 8.04
C VAL A 541 -32.30 -11.00 7.65
N ARG A 542 -32.50 -9.70 7.92
CA ARG A 542 -31.53 -8.64 7.64
C ARG A 542 -31.04 -8.01 8.93
N PHE A 543 -29.75 -7.64 8.95
CA PHE A 543 -29.11 -6.98 10.09
C PHE A 543 -28.00 -6.06 9.62
N ASP A 544 -27.76 -4.97 10.36
CA ASP A 544 -26.89 -3.89 9.90
C ASP A 544 -25.39 -4.20 10.07
N ASN A 545 -25.06 -5.09 11.01
CA ASN A 545 -23.66 -5.39 11.35
C ASN A 545 -23.56 -6.70 12.13
N LEU A 546 -22.51 -7.47 11.90
CA LEU A 546 -22.05 -8.57 12.75
C LEU A 546 -20.69 -8.19 13.34
N PRO A 547 -20.63 -7.80 14.62
CA PRO A 547 -19.39 -7.37 15.27
C PRO A 547 -18.30 -8.46 15.19
N GLY A 548 -17.04 -8.03 15.32
CA GLY A 548 -15.94 -8.98 15.37
C GLY A 548 -16.01 -9.94 16.57
N HIS A 549 -15.58 -11.18 16.36
CA HIS A 549 -15.61 -12.24 17.38
C HIS A 549 -16.97 -12.38 18.08
N SER A 550 -18.04 -12.25 17.32
CA SER A 550 -19.40 -12.32 17.84
C SER A 550 -20.26 -13.35 17.14
N THR A 551 -21.34 -13.74 17.81
CA THR A 551 -22.38 -14.62 17.29
C THR A 551 -23.74 -13.94 17.34
N GLN A 552 -24.63 -14.36 16.43
CA GLN A 552 -26.07 -14.07 16.47
C GLN A 552 -26.86 -15.35 16.24
N TYR A 553 -28.05 -15.39 16.79
CA TYR A 553 -28.97 -16.52 16.70
C TYR A 553 -30.17 -16.14 15.84
N VAL A 554 -30.48 -16.98 14.85
CA VAL A 554 -31.64 -16.78 13.98
C VAL A 554 -32.54 -17.99 14.08
N ARG A 555 -33.84 -17.75 14.32
CA ARG A 555 -34.85 -18.80 14.49
C ARG A 555 -35.97 -18.58 13.49
N TRP A 556 -36.26 -19.59 12.71
CA TRP A 556 -37.41 -19.62 11.80
C TRP A 556 -38.45 -20.62 12.31
N LEU A 557 -39.72 -20.23 12.14
CA LEU A 557 -40.85 -21.13 12.24
C LEU A 557 -41.36 -21.40 10.83
N VAL A 558 -41.43 -22.69 10.42
CA VAL A 558 -41.69 -23.06 9.02
C VAL A 558 -42.65 -24.20 8.91
N ARG A 559 -43.39 -24.24 7.78
CA ARG A 559 -44.12 -25.43 7.30
C ARG A 559 -43.36 -26.04 6.12
N GLY A 560 -43.37 -27.38 6.04
CA GLY A 560 -42.67 -28.16 5.03
C GLY A 560 -41.39 -28.79 5.54
N ALA A 561 -41.18 -30.06 5.25
CA ALA A 561 -40.02 -30.82 5.67
C ALA A 561 -38.77 -30.48 4.86
N GLY A 562 -37.59 -30.65 5.48
CA GLY A 562 -36.27 -30.44 4.85
C GLY A 562 -35.99 -31.38 3.65
N PRO A 563 -34.82 -31.27 3.02
CA PRO A 563 -33.68 -30.52 3.52
C PRO A 563 -33.82 -28.99 3.37
N TYR A 564 -33.18 -28.26 4.28
CA TYR A 564 -33.15 -26.79 4.27
C TYR A 564 -31.73 -26.31 3.98
N GLU A 565 -31.61 -25.26 3.15
CA GLU A 565 -30.36 -24.54 2.93
C GLU A 565 -30.40 -23.19 3.65
N ILE A 566 -29.40 -22.92 4.46
CA ILE A 566 -29.17 -21.64 5.14
C ILE A 566 -28.01 -20.95 4.45
N GLU A 567 -28.24 -19.77 3.88
CA GLU A 567 -27.22 -18.94 3.25
C GLU A 567 -27.03 -17.65 4.04
N LEU A 568 -25.82 -17.45 4.58
CA LEU A 568 -25.37 -16.18 5.17
C LEU A 568 -24.56 -15.42 4.13
N HIS A 569 -24.88 -14.17 3.89
CA HIS A 569 -24.21 -13.30 2.94
C HIS A 569 -23.96 -11.92 3.53
N SER A 570 -22.69 -11.56 3.62
CA SER A 570 -22.18 -10.24 3.95
C SER A 570 -21.25 -9.78 2.83
N ILE A 571 -21.43 -8.56 2.33
CA ILE A 571 -20.63 -8.06 1.21
C ILE A 571 -19.12 -8.02 1.55
N LYS A 572 -18.78 -7.66 2.79
CA LYS A 572 -17.40 -7.58 3.29
C LYS A 572 -16.97 -8.78 4.14
N GLY A 573 -17.92 -9.60 4.59
CA GLY A 573 -17.66 -10.78 5.41
C GLY A 573 -17.68 -12.10 4.62
N GLY A 574 -18.12 -12.03 3.36
CA GLY A 574 -18.21 -13.17 2.47
C GLY A 574 -19.55 -13.91 2.54
N LYS A 575 -19.56 -15.11 1.96
CA LYS A 575 -20.75 -15.94 1.82
C LYS A 575 -20.50 -17.34 2.37
N HIS A 576 -21.45 -17.85 3.15
CA HIS A 576 -21.39 -19.20 3.68
C HIS A 576 -22.74 -19.90 3.57
N ARG A 577 -22.72 -21.20 3.25
CA ARG A 577 -23.93 -22.05 3.14
C ARG A 577 -23.83 -23.27 4.04
N LEU A 578 -24.95 -23.64 4.62
CA LEU A 578 -25.08 -24.85 5.41
C LEU A 578 -26.41 -25.55 5.05
N THR A 579 -26.35 -26.85 4.69
CA THR A 579 -27.53 -27.67 4.49
C THR A 579 -27.82 -28.47 5.75
N VAL A 580 -29.06 -28.44 6.22
CA VAL A 580 -29.55 -29.19 7.37
C VAL A 580 -30.78 -30.03 7.01
N LYS A 581 -30.98 -31.16 7.70
CA LYS A 581 -32.06 -32.12 7.44
C LYS A 581 -33.00 -32.23 8.63
#